data_daa53e6b0b30d8f863b5ba304d8f969e
#
_entry.id   daa53e6b0b30d8f863b5ba304d8f969e
#
_cell.length_a   1.000
_cell.length_b   1.000
_cell.length_c   1.000
_cell.angle_alpha   90.00
_cell.angle_beta   90.00
_cell.angle_gamma   90.00
#
_symmetry.space_group_name_H-M   'P 1'
#
loop_
_entity.id
_entity.type
_entity.pdbx_description
1 polymer ?
#
loop_
_entity_poly.entity_id
_entity_poly.type
_entity_poly.pdbx_seq_one_letter_code
_entity_poly.pdbx_strand_id
1 'polypeptide(L)'
;MSLYRFSWALVLASTGLSTCALTQEVKQDFIAKNVTSKTGGYSPIRAVMDEKADLFKKEPEGLMAQKYGKITFEGASWGFLLNEPEEGEAKLFIDSDRDGDLTNDPAPEWKGVKNEATGFTQYSGKAEIMLPDGNLGTIGLYRFDPKDEKRAQLKDTLMFYLDFGYEFSFKLDDKAFSTFIAGVPKANGSLAMDRDGNGIISSRLERAKIGEPFNFTGTTYEIRVLDGKLLVGKSEKELPQTPMPPDLRIGKTAIEFAATKIDGDKVTFPTSFAGKIVMLDFWATWCGPCIAEIPNMKVAYDEWHEKGFEILGISLDREGEEEKVQKFLETRELPWPQIYEGKAWDVEIARTYDVSGIPFVLLVDGDSGKILGTSRQLRGEGLSEFIGKQLEKKESNAKTSTNE
;
A
#
# COMPACT_ATOMS: atom_id res chain seq x y z
N MET A 1 -52.72 -29.84 22.03
CA MET A 1 -51.27 -29.98 21.76
C MET A 1 -50.77 -28.59 21.34
N SER A 2 -50.20 -27.87 22.30
CA SER A 2 -49.78 -26.48 22.12
C SER A 2 -48.25 -26.47 22.00
N LEU A 3 -47.75 -25.98 20.86
CA LEU A 3 -46.32 -25.81 20.59
C LEU A 3 -45.83 -24.46 21.15
N TYR A 4 -45.09 -24.51 22.25
CA TYR A 4 -44.41 -23.35 22.79
C TYR A 4 -43.19 -23.03 21.91
N ARG A 5 -43.23 -21.87 21.27
CA ARG A 5 -42.04 -21.23 20.68
C ARG A 5 -41.28 -20.51 21.81
N PHE A 6 -40.10 -21.04 22.16
CA PHE A 6 -39.14 -20.30 22.99
C PHE A 6 -38.44 -19.23 22.17
N SER A 7 -38.76 -17.97 22.49
CA SER A 7 -38.03 -16.79 22.03
C SER A 7 -36.85 -16.61 22.98
N TRP A 8 -35.62 -16.80 22.48
CA TRP A 8 -34.43 -16.48 23.24
C TRP A 8 -34.17 -14.97 23.13
N ALA A 9 -34.59 -14.23 24.15
CA ALA A 9 -34.14 -12.86 24.34
C ALA A 9 -32.71 -12.92 24.92
N LEU A 10 -31.71 -12.48 24.14
CA LEU A 10 -30.34 -12.31 24.60
C LEU A 10 -30.30 -11.15 25.60
N VAL A 11 -30.11 -11.45 26.88
CA VAL A 11 -29.80 -10.45 27.92
C VAL A 11 -28.33 -10.05 27.76
N LEU A 12 -28.09 -8.90 27.13
CA LEU A 12 -26.76 -8.28 27.10
C LEU A 12 -26.50 -7.59 28.44
N ALA A 13 -25.54 -8.12 29.20
CA ALA A 13 -25.01 -7.51 30.39
C ALA A 13 -24.36 -6.15 30.06
N SER A 14 -24.77 -5.11 30.73
CA SER A 14 -24.33 -3.72 30.57
C SER A 14 -22.89 -3.53 31.09
N THR A 15 -21.95 -3.61 30.18
CA THR A 15 -20.66 -2.92 30.33
C THR A 15 -20.65 -1.84 29.25
N GLY A 16 -20.58 -0.57 29.62
CA GLY A 16 -20.67 0.69 28.87
C GLY A 16 -20.22 0.76 27.40
N LEU A 17 -20.71 -0.13 26.55
CA LEU A 17 -20.55 -0.15 25.12
C LEU A 17 -21.75 0.58 24.52
N SER A 18 -21.50 1.69 23.85
CA SER A 18 -22.44 2.41 23.01
C SER A 18 -23.30 1.42 22.18
N THR A 19 -24.60 1.45 22.33
CA THR A 19 -25.52 0.56 21.62
C THR A 19 -25.65 1.03 20.17
N CYS A 20 -24.62 0.78 19.35
CA CYS A 20 -24.77 0.87 17.91
C CYS A 20 -25.86 -0.13 17.48
N ALA A 21 -26.90 0.33 16.84
CA ALA A 21 -27.89 -0.55 16.24
C ALA A 21 -27.25 -1.30 15.07
N LEU A 22 -26.59 -2.42 15.35
CA LEU A 22 -26.00 -3.30 14.35
C LEU A 22 -27.12 -3.89 13.51
N THR A 23 -27.28 -3.45 12.29
CA THR A 23 -28.44 -3.72 11.47
C THR A 23 -28.17 -4.57 10.24
N GLN A 24 -26.90 -4.81 9.89
CA GLN A 24 -26.58 -5.59 8.69
C GLN A 24 -25.41 -6.55 8.92
N GLU A 25 -25.65 -7.84 8.69
CA GLU A 25 -24.57 -8.82 8.53
C GLU A 25 -23.87 -8.57 7.19
N VAL A 26 -22.54 -8.51 7.22
CA VAL A 26 -21.69 -8.37 6.03
C VAL A 26 -21.54 -9.75 5.40
N LYS A 27 -21.83 -9.87 4.11
CA LYS A 27 -21.52 -11.12 3.38
C LYS A 27 -20.01 -11.30 3.36
N GLN A 28 -19.54 -12.47 3.78
CA GLN A 28 -18.13 -12.82 3.92
C GLN A 28 -17.84 -14.09 3.13
N ASP A 29 -17.08 -13.96 2.04
CA ASP A 29 -16.69 -15.07 1.17
C ASP A 29 -15.21 -15.36 1.37
N PHE A 30 -14.85 -16.61 1.71
CA PHE A 30 -13.48 -17.04 1.87
C PHE A 30 -12.74 -17.12 0.53
N ILE A 31 -11.49 -16.63 0.50
CA ILE A 31 -10.57 -16.68 -0.64
C ILE A 31 -9.34 -17.46 -0.24
N ALA A 32 -9.15 -18.65 -0.81
CA ALA A 32 -8.07 -19.54 -0.45
C ALA A 32 -6.68 -19.07 -0.90
N LYS A 33 -6.59 -18.25 -1.97
CA LYS A 33 -5.31 -17.79 -2.55
C LYS A 33 -5.45 -16.50 -3.36
N ASN A 34 -4.31 -15.82 -3.57
CA ASN A 34 -4.18 -14.59 -4.37
C ASN A 34 -4.94 -13.38 -3.81
N VAL A 35 -5.22 -13.35 -2.51
CA VAL A 35 -5.86 -12.18 -1.88
C VAL A 35 -4.94 -10.96 -1.90
N THR A 36 -3.62 -11.15 -1.84
CA THR A 36 -2.63 -10.07 -1.86
C THR A 36 -2.68 -9.23 -3.15
N SER A 37 -3.05 -9.84 -4.28
CA SER A 37 -3.26 -9.11 -5.54
C SER A 37 -4.49 -8.18 -5.49
N LYS A 38 -5.47 -8.49 -4.65
CA LYS A 38 -6.70 -7.72 -4.46
C LYS A 38 -6.56 -6.64 -3.40
N THR A 39 -5.69 -6.86 -2.40
CA THR A 39 -5.40 -5.87 -1.34
C THR A 39 -4.31 -4.87 -1.73
N GLY A 40 -3.68 -5.03 -2.91
CA GLY A 40 -2.62 -4.16 -3.40
C GLY A 40 -1.26 -4.38 -2.73
N GLY A 41 -1.06 -5.53 -2.06
CA GLY A 41 0.19 -5.87 -1.41
C GLY A 41 0.03 -6.83 -0.24
N TYR A 42 1.11 -7.04 0.49
CA TYR A 42 1.13 -7.91 1.67
C TYR A 42 1.93 -7.28 2.82
N SER A 43 1.63 -7.71 4.03
CA SER A 43 2.39 -7.37 5.23
C SER A 43 3.25 -8.57 5.64
N PRO A 44 4.59 -8.45 5.61
CA PRO A 44 5.47 -9.54 5.98
C PRO A 44 5.43 -9.80 7.49
N ILE A 45 5.40 -11.07 7.85
CA ILE A 45 5.47 -11.57 9.23
C ILE A 45 6.76 -12.37 9.36
N ARG A 46 7.40 -12.30 10.53
CA ARG A 46 8.65 -13.00 10.82
C ARG A 46 8.37 -14.29 11.59
N ALA A 47 8.92 -15.40 11.11
CA ALA A 47 9.02 -16.65 11.85
C ALA A 47 10.50 -16.87 12.19
N VAL A 48 10.83 -16.83 13.47
CA VAL A 48 12.19 -17.03 13.96
C VAL A 48 12.52 -18.52 13.93
N MET A 49 13.75 -18.86 13.55
CA MET A 49 14.26 -20.22 13.49
C MET A 49 15.25 -20.50 14.61
N ASP A 50 15.27 -21.76 15.07
CA ASP A 50 16.22 -22.30 16.03
C ASP A 50 16.86 -23.57 15.42
N GLU A 51 18.08 -23.88 15.86
CA GLU A 51 18.78 -25.12 15.45
C GLU A 51 18.26 -26.37 16.16
N LYS A 52 17.47 -26.21 17.22
CA LYS A 52 16.92 -27.30 18.03
C LYS A 52 15.45 -27.06 18.35
N ALA A 53 14.57 -27.87 17.76
CA ALA A 53 13.19 -27.92 18.19
C ALA A 53 12.65 -29.35 18.11
N ASP A 54 12.08 -29.81 19.21
CA ASP A 54 11.31 -31.08 19.26
C ASP A 54 9.87 -30.75 18.80
N LEU A 55 9.74 -30.43 17.51
CA LEU A 55 8.47 -30.00 16.92
C LEU A 55 7.72 -31.12 16.21
N PHE A 56 8.45 -32.15 15.73
CA PHE A 56 7.89 -33.15 14.84
C PHE A 56 8.06 -34.55 15.39
N LYS A 57 7.08 -35.40 15.12
CA LYS A 57 7.12 -36.85 15.41
C LYS A 57 7.90 -37.62 14.35
N LYS A 58 7.90 -37.06 13.11
CA LYS A 58 8.55 -37.70 11.98
C LYS A 58 9.05 -36.62 10.99
N GLU A 59 10.28 -36.81 10.55
CA GLU A 59 10.97 -35.90 9.64
C GLU A 59 11.48 -36.63 8.40
N PRO A 60 11.66 -35.95 7.25
CA PRO A 60 12.31 -36.52 6.08
C PRO A 60 13.75 -36.93 6.38
N GLU A 61 14.17 -38.02 5.78
CA GLU A 61 15.54 -38.55 5.95
C GLU A 61 16.57 -37.77 5.09
N GLY A 62 17.85 -37.86 5.47
CA GLY A 62 18.97 -37.34 4.68
C GLY A 62 19.17 -35.83 4.75
N LEU A 63 18.63 -35.17 5.76
CA LEU A 63 18.81 -33.74 6.00
C LEU A 63 20.11 -33.48 6.80
N MET A 64 20.85 -32.41 6.45
CA MET A 64 22.18 -32.13 7.03
C MET A 64 22.28 -30.80 7.79
N ALA A 65 21.45 -29.81 7.46
CA ALA A 65 21.54 -28.45 8.01
C ALA A 65 20.13 -27.95 8.34
N GLN A 66 19.55 -28.51 9.40
CA GLN A 66 18.18 -28.28 9.78
C GLN A 66 18.04 -27.05 10.69
N LYS A 67 17.07 -26.21 10.37
CA LYS A 67 16.57 -25.12 11.21
C LYS A 67 15.07 -25.28 11.37
N TYR A 68 14.57 -25.04 12.55
CA TYR A 68 13.18 -25.28 12.93
C TYR A 68 12.50 -23.97 13.32
N GLY A 69 11.20 -23.88 13.08
CA GLY A 69 10.44 -22.72 13.53
C GLY A 69 8.94 -22.93 13.43
N LYS A 70 8.21 -21.89 13.79
CA LYS A 70 6.74 -21.88 13.74
C LYS A 70 6.24 -20.67 12.98
N ILE A 71 5.37 -20.90 12.01
CA ILE A 71 4.52 -19.91 11.41
C ILE A 71 3.34 -19.72 12.35
N THR A 72 3.20 -18.53 12.94
CA THR A 72 2.16 -18.28 13.95
C THR A 72 1.34 -17.07 13.58
N PHE A 73 0.03 -17.23 13.50
CA PHE A 73 -0.92 -16.12 13.36
C PHE A 73 -2.29 -16.56 13.90
N GLU A 74 -3.09 -15.61 14.37
CA GLU A 74 -4.46 -15.83 14.87
C GLU A 74 -4.59 -16.94 15.94
N GLY A 75 -3.55 -17.09 16.79
CA GLY A 75 -3.54 -18.08 17.86
C GLY A 75 -3.23 -19.51 17.44
N ALA A 76 -3.04 -19.78 16.14
CA ALA A 76 -2.63 -21.08 15.61
C ALA A 76 -1.17 -21.05 15.14
N SER A 77 -0.51 -22.21 15.16
CA SER A 77 0.88 -22.36 14.75
C SER A 77 1.07 -23.60 13.89
N TRP A 78 1.88 -23.47 12.85
CA TRP A 78 2.32 -24.52 11.94
C TRP A 78 3.83 -24.66 12.07
N GLY A 79 4.31 -25.87 12.36
CA GLY A 79 5.73 -26.16 12.39
C GLY A 79 6.33 -26.12 10.99
N PHE A 80 7.59 -25.71 10.88
CA PHE A 80 8.35 -25.86 9.65
C PHE A 80 9.80 -26.29 9.94
N LEU A 81 10.39 -26.96 8.96
CA LEU A 81 11.79 -27.34 8.91
C LEU A 81 12.40 -26.79 7.62
N LEU A 82 13.45 -26.01 7.77
CA LEU A 82 14.29 -25.54 6.66
C LEU A 82 15.61 -26.31 6.71
N ASN A 83 15.89 -27.13 5.69
CA ASN A 83 17.21 -27.71 5.46
C ASN A 83 17.99 -26.79 4.52
N GLU A 84 19.02 -26.12 5.04
CA GLU A 84 19.82 -25.12 4.33
C GLU A 84 21.31 -25.53 4.35
N PRO A 85 21.73 -26.52 3.53
CA PRO A 85 23.11 -26.98 3.47
C PRO A 85 24.03 -25.88 2.88
N GLU A 86 25.32 -25.94 3.23
CA GLU A 86 26.32 -24.99 2.69
C GLU A 86 26.46 -25.11 1.16
N GLU A 87 26.32 -26.33 0.64
CA GLU A 87 26.31 -26.63 -0.79
C GLU A 87 24.98 -27.32 -1.16
N GLY A 88 24.37 -26.84 -2.24
CA GLY A 88 23.10 -27.35 -2.76
C GLY A 88 21.91 -26.40 -2.53
N GLU A 89 20.73 -26.91 -2.83
CA GLU A 89 19.50 -26.13 -2.71
C GLU A 89 18.87 -26.29 -1.31
N ALA A 90 18.41 -25.17 -0.77
CA ALA A 90 17.63 -25.20 0.46
C ALA A 90 16.26 -25.85 0.21
N LYS A 91 15.82 -26.68 1.16
CA LYS A 91 14.51 -27.36 1.12
C LYS A 91 13.69 -26.93 2.32
N LEU A 92 12.43 -26.60 2.08
CA LEU A 92 11.49 -26.20 3.12
C LEU A 92 10.39 -27.27 3.23
N PHE A 93 10.05 -27.62 4.47
CA PHE A 93 8.96 -28.52 4.83
C PHE A 93 8.05 -27.81 5.83
N ILE A 94 6.75 -28.00 5.70
CA ILE A 94 5.75 -27.36 6.57
C ILE A 94 4.75 -28.43 7.00
N ASP A 95 4.55 -28.56 8.30
CA ASP A 95 3.48 -29.38 8.91
C ASP A 95 2.14 -28.67 8.67
N SER A 96 1.58 -28.91 7.48
CA SER A 96 0.47 -28.14 6.94
C SER A 96 -0.87 -28.45 7.62
N ASP A 97 -1.04 -29.66 8.15
CA ASP A 97 -2.24 -30.12 8.87
C ASP A 97 -2.06 -30.21 10.39
N ARG A 98 -0.83 -29.96 10.87
CA ARG A 98 -0.43 -29.94 12.29
C ARG A 98 -0.50 -31.30 12.98
N ASP A 99 -0.25 -32.39 12.25
CA ASP A 99 -0.22 -33.74 12.81
C ASP A 99 1.17 -34.14 13.36
N GLY A 100 2.21 -33.38 13.01
CA GLY A 100 3.61 -33.56 13.39
C GLY A 100 4.39 -34.51 12.51
N ASP A 101 3.86 -34.93 11.35
CA ASP A 101 4.54 -35.80 10.37
C ASP A 101 4.84 -35.02 9.09
N LEU A 102 6.05 -34.46 8.96
CA LEU A 102 6.49 -33.73 7.75
C LEU A 102 6.62 -34.58 6.48
N THR A 103 6.47 -35.92 6.59
CA THR A 103 6.68 -36.81 5.44
C THR A 103 5.42 -37.07 4.63
N ASN A 104 4.24 -36.67 5.16
CA ASN A 104 2.94 -36.77 4.50
C ASN A 104 2.42 -35.42 3.96
N ASP A 105 3.12 -34.31 4.29
CA ASP A 105 2.74 -32.97 3.85
C ASP A 105 3.11 -32.69 2.39
N PRO A 106 2.32 -31.86 1.70
CA PRO A 106 2.69 -31.35 0.39
C PRO A 106 3.96 -30.51 0.44
N ALA A 107 4.88 -30.75 -0.48
CA ALA A 107 6.08 -29.91 -0.59
C ALA A 107 5.69 -28.49 -1.00
N PRO A 108 6.16 -27.44 -0.30
CA PRO A 108 5.98 -26.07 -0.72
C PRO A 108 6.57 -25.79 -2.11
N GLU A 109 5.94 -24.88 -2.86
CA GLU A 109 6.63 -24.25 -3.99
C GLU A 109 7.80 -23.44 -3.42
N TRP A 110 9.05 -23.90 -3.58
CA TRP A 110 10.22 -23.25 -2.99
C TRP A 110 11.36 -23.18 -3.99
N LYS A 111 11.75 -21.96 -4.37
CA LYS A 111 12.78 -21.72 -5.39
C LYS A 111 13.75 -20.65 -4.97
N GLY A 112 15.06 -20.93 -5.14
CA GLY A 112 16.11 -19.95 -4.99
C GLY A 112 16.38 -19.22 -6.31
N VAL A 113 16.47 -17.88 -6.24
CA VAL A 113 16.88 -17.02 -7.35
C VAL A 113 18.13 -16.27 -6.93
N LYS A 114 19.25 -16.50 -7.64
CA LYS A 114 20.49 -15.81 -7.42
C LYS A 114 20.45 -14.45 -8.08
N ASN A 115 20.79 -13.42 -7.33
CA ASN A 115 21.00 -12.07 -7.87
C ASN A 115 22.42 -11.96 -8.40
N GLU A 116 22.59 -11.79 -9.70
CA GLU A 116 23.89 -11.72 -10.37
C GLU A 116 24.77 -10.55 -9.89
N ALA A 117 24.16 -9.43 -9.52
CA ALA A 117 24.90 -8.25 -9.07
C ALA A 117 25.46 -8.39 -7.64
N THR A 118 24.78 -9.12 -6.77
CA THR A 118 25.17 -9.29 -5.35
C THR A 118 25.72 -10.66 -5.03
N GLY A 119 25.46 -11.66 -5.89
CA GLY A 119 25.81 -13.05 -5.68
C GLY A 119 24.93 -13.77 -4.63
N PHE A 120 24.00 -13.07 -3.99
CA PHE A 120 23.12 -13.64 -2.96
C PHE A 120 21.91 -14.36 -3.56
N THR A 121 21.46 -15.43 -2.88
CA THR A 121 20.27 -16.17 -3.28
C THR A 121 19.09 -15.81 -2.40
N GLN A 122 18.01 -15.37 -3.01
CA GLN A 122 16.73 -15.20 -2.33
C GLN A 122 15.84 -16.40 -2.67
N TYR A 123 15.36 -17.08 -1.64
CA TYR A 123 14.34 -18.10 -1.78
C TYR A 123 12.95 -17.51 -1.62
N SER A 124 12.00 -18.01 -2.41
CA SER A 124 10.59 -17.67 -2.28
C SER A 124 9.71 -18.81 -2.76
N GLY A 125 8.46 -18.79 -2.27
CA GLY A 125 7.50 -19.81 -2.63
C GLY A 125 6.15 -19.64 -1.97
N LYS A 126 5.31 -20.68 -2.10
CA LYS A 126 3.96 -20.75 -1.50
C LYS A 126 3.74 -22.12 -0.88
N ALA A 127 2.91 -22.13 0.17
CA ALA A 127 2.41 -23.35 0.77
C ALA A 127 0.92 -23.22 1.05
N GLU A 128 0.20 -24.33 0.99
CA GLU A 128 -1.16 -24.44 1.52
C GLU A 128 -1.11 -24.99 2.94
N ILE A 129 -1.89 -24.41 3.84
CA ILE A 129 -1.98 -24.82 5.24
C ILE A 129 -3.45 -24.97 5.62
N MET A 130 -3.74 -25.94 6.50
CA MET A 130 -5.07 -26.16 7.05
C MET A 130 -5.32 -25.19 8.21
N LEU A 131 -6.29 -24.30 8.02
CA LEU A 131 -6.71 -23.31 9.01
C LEU A 131 -7.54 -23.97 10.14
N PRO A 132 -7.67 -23.32 11.30
CA PRO A 132 -8.45 -23.87 12.43
C PRO A 132 -9.92 -24.18 12.11
N ASP A 133 -10.49 -23.50 11.12
CA ASP A 133 -11.87 -23.67 10.66
C ASP A 133 -12.02 -24.79 9.59
N GLY A 134 -10.92 -25.46 9.23
CA GLY A 134 -10.87 -26.52 8.24
C GLY A 134 -10.70 -26.07 6.79
N ASN A 135 -10.66 -24.77 6.52
CA ASN A 135 -10.34 -24.25 5.19
C ASN A 135 -8.86 -24.44 4.87
N LEU A 136 -8.51 -24.59 3.58
CA LEU A 136 -7.13 -24.50 3.12
C LEU A 136 -6.81 -23.08 2.70
N GLY A 137 -5.76 -22.50 3.31
CA GLY A 137 -5.30 -21.14 3.01
C GLY A 137 -3.88 -21.14 2.47
N THR A 138 -3.62 -20.35 1.44
CA THR A 138 -2.27 -20.19 0.88
C THR A 138 -1.49 -19.12 1.66
N ILE A 139 -0.24 -19.43 2.01
CA ILE A 139 0.73 -18.48 2.53
C ILE A 139 1.86 -18.30 1.53
N GLY A 140 2.33 -17.06 1.38
CA GLY A 140 3.57 -16.77 0.66
C GLY A 140 4.75 -16.81 1.62
N LEU A 141 5.89 -17.27 1.15
CA LEU A 141 7.09 -17.52 1.94
C LEU A 141 8.31 -16.94 1.22
N TYR A 142 9.24 -16.38 1.96
CA TYR A 142 10.53 -15.99 1.40
C TYR A 142 11.62 -15.92 2.46
N ARG A 143 12.87 -16.10 2.03
CA ARG A 143 14.06 -16.05 2.85
C ARG A 143 15.18 -15.32 2.11
N PHE A 144 15.79 -14.37 2.78
CA PHE A 144 17.00 -13.73 2.29
C PHE A 144 18.22 -14.62 2.57
N ASP A 145 19.24 -14.48 1.72
CA ASP A 145 20.52 -15.16 1.92
C ASP A 145 21.11 -14.82 3.30
N PRO A 146 21.43 -15.81 4.14
CA PRO A 146 22.02 -15.56 5.46
C PRO A 146 23.39 -14.89 5.42
N LYS A 147 24.08 -14.89 4.26
CA LYS A 147 25.35 -14.24 4.02
C LYS A 147 25.22 -12.74 3.67
N ASP A 148 24.00 -12.23 3.46
CA ASP A 148 23.76 -10.80 3.20
C ASP A 148 23.89 -9.99 4.50
N GLU A 149 25.06 -9.37 4.70
CA GLU A 149 25.36 -8.56 5.89
C GLU A 149 24.40 -7.37 6.05
N LYS A 150 23.85 -6.83 4.95
CA LYS A 150 22.84 -5.75 5.01
C LYS A 150 21.55 -6.20 5.66
N ARG A 151 21.29 -7.52 5.71
CA ARG A 151 20.13 -8.15 6.31
C ARG A 151 20.49 -9.14 7.42
N ALA A 152 21.63 -8.95 8.07
CA ALA A 152 22.12 -9.83 9.15
C ALA A 152 21.06 -10.08 10.25
N GLN A 153 20.20 -9.11 10.54
CA GLN A 153 19.10 -9.25 11.51
C GLN A 153 18.00 -10.23 11.06
N LEU A 154 18.02 -10.69 9.81
CA LEU A 154 17.07 -11.65 9.25
C LEU A 154 17.70 -13.03 8.97
N LYS A 155 18.96 -13.25 9.36
CA LYS A 155 19.69 -14.48 9.07
C LYS A 155 19.03 -15.74 9.65
N ASP A 156 18.32 -15.62 10.78
CA ASP A 156 17.59 -16.73 11.42
C ASP A 156 16.07 -16.51 11.35
N THR A 157 15.60 -16.03 10.19
CA THR A 157 14.20 -15.68 10.00
C THR A 157 13.69 -16.23 8.66
N LEU A 158 12.58 -16.97 8.68
CA LEU A 158 11.73 -17.18 7.54
C LEU A 158 10.65 -16.09 7.52
N MET A 159 10.51 -15.42 6.40
CA MET A 159 9.46 -14.43 6.21
C MET A 159 8.24 -15.10 5.58
N PHE A 160 7.05 -14.73 6.03
CA PHE A 160 5.81 -15.19 5.42
C PHE A 160 4.77 -14.09 5.36
N TYR A 161 3.75 -14.29 4.54
CA TYR A 161 2.57 -13.44 4.47
C TYR A 161 1.33 -14.27 4.12
N LEU A 162 0.16 -13.78 4.52
CA LEU A 162 -1.10 -14.45 4.24
C LEU A 162 -1.56 -14.08 2.84
N ASP A 163 -1.68 -15.08 1.96
CA ASP A 163 -2.21 -14.91 0.59
C ASP A 163 -3.64 -15.47 0.45
N PHE A 164 -4.24 -15.86 1.57
CA PHE A 164 -5.66 -16.16 1.75
C PHE A 164 -6.36 -15.05 2.53
N GLY A 165 -7.67 -15.05 2.53
CA GLY A 165 -8.45 -14.07 3.29
C GLY A 165 -9.93 -14.09 2.93
N TYR A 166 -10.54 -12.93 2.92
CA TYR A 166 -11.97 -12.80 2.69
C TYR A 166 -12.31 -11.62 1.79
N GLU A 167 -13.35 -11.81 0.98
CA GLU A 167 -14.08 -10.73 0.33
C GLU A 167 -15.29 -10.38 1.20
N PHE A 168 -15.50 -9.10 1.45
CA PHE A 168 -16.63 -8.56 2.19
C PHE A 168 -17.50 -7.73 1.28
N SER A 169 -18.80 -8.03 1.24
CA SER A 169 -19.78 -7.30 0.47
C SER A 169 -20.89 -6.79 1.39
N PHE A 170 -21.18 -5.50 1.32
CA PHE A 170 -22.20 -4.83 2.12
C PHE A 170 -22.71 -3.57 1.42
N LYS A 171 -23.75 -2.95 1.98
CA LYS A 171 -24.28 -1.67 1.53
C LYS A 171 -24.16 -0.61 2.61
N LEU A 172 -23.82 0.61 2.21
CA LEU A 172 -23.95 1.81 3.02
C LEU A 172 -24.96 2.70 2.31
N ASP A 173 -26.08 2.97 2.95
CA ASP A 173 -27.28 3.50 2.31
C ASP A 173 -27.64 2.65 1.07
N ASP A 174 -27.78 3.24 -0.11
CA ASP A 174 -28.06 2.51 -1.36
C ASP A 174 -26.82 2.08 -2.14
N LYS A 175 -25.62 2.46 -1.68
CA LYS A 175 -24.35 2.15 -2.37
C LYS A 175 -23.78 0.82 -1.90
N ALA A 176 -23.52 -0.08 -2.87
CA ALA A 176 -22.83 -1.35 -2.61
C ALA A 176 -21.31 -1.15 -2.57
N PHE A 177 -20.66 -1.85 -1.65
CA PHE A 177 -19.21 -1.90 -1.50
C PHE A 177 -18.74 -3.35 -1.47
N SER A 178 -17.59 -3.60 -2.08
CA SER A 178 -16.80 -4.81 -1.93
C SER A 178 -15.40 -4.45 -1.50
N THR A 179 -14.81 -5.23 -0.58
CA THR A 179 -13.46 -5.01 -0.06
C THR A 179 -12.82 -6.33 0.32
N PHE A 180 -11.49 -6.33 0.44
CA PHE A 180 -10.71 -7.54 0.69
C PHE A 180 -9.83 -7.37 1.92
N ILE A 181 -9.68 -8.43 2.71
CA ILE A 181 -8.73 -8.51 3.81
C ILE A 181 -7.90 -9.77 3.65
N ALA A 182 -6.58 -9.66 3.74
CA ALA A 182 -5.68 -10.80 3.87
C ALA A 182 -5.73 -11.35 5.31
N GLY A 183 -5.87 -12.65 5.46
CA GLY A 183 -6.12 -13.32 6.74
C GLY A 183 -7.54 -13.07 7.26
N VAL A 184 -7.69 -13.01 8.59
CA VAL A 184 -8.98 -12.72 9.25
C VAL A 184 -9.09 -11.25 9.68
N PRO A 185 -10.31 -10.69 9.72
CA PRO A 185 -10.50 -9.31 10.13
C PRO A 185 -10.12 -9.10 11.59
N LYS A 186 -9.39 -8.01 11.87
CA LYS A 186 -8.92 -7.63 13.22
C LYS A 186 -9.63 -6.39 13.70
N ALA A 187 -9.89 -6.31 15.00
CA ALA A 187 -10.58 -5.18 15.61
C ALA A 187 -9.85 -3.82 15.40
N ASN A 188 -8.54 -3.84 15.20
CA ASN A 188 -7.72 -2.66 14.89
C ASN A 188 -7.35 -2.54 13.41
N GLY A 189 -8.01 -3.29 12.54
CA GLY A 189 -7.80 -3.27 11.10
C GLY A 189 -8.48 -2.09 10.40
N SER A 190 -8.36 -2.06 9.08
CA SER A 190 -9.08 -1.11 8.24
C SER A 190 -9.59 -1.79 6.97
N LEU A 191 -10.73 -1.32 6.47
CA LEU A 191 -11.28 -1.72 5.18
C LEU A 191 -10.95 -0.66 4.13
N ALA A 192 -10.41 -1.11 3.01
CA ALA A 192 -10.23 -0.31 1.81
C ALA A 192 -11.52 -0.37 0.97
N MET A 193 -12.10 0.77 0.64
CA MET A 193 -13.36 0.85 -0.12
C MET A 193 -13.17 1.79 -1.29
N ASP A 194 -13.09 1.23 -2.50
CA ASP A 194 -13.04 2.01 -3.74
C ASP A 194 -14.37 2.76 -3.92
N ARG A 195 -14.36 4.05 -3.56
CA ARG A 195 -15.57 4.88 -3.53
C ARG A 195 -15.93 5.47 -4.88
N ASP A 196 -14.93 5.69 -5.73
CA ASP A 196 -15.07 6.31 -7.05
C ASP A 196 -14.98 5.29 -8.21
N GLY A 197 -14.64 4.03 -7.91
CA GLY A 197 -14.57 2.95 -8.90
C GLY A 197 -13.33 3.01 -9.79
N ASN A 198 -12.25 3.69 -9.35
CA ASN A 198 -11.04 3.86 -10.16
C ASN A 198 -10.00 2.75 -9.96
N GLY A 199 -10.20 1.84 -9.00
CA GLY A 199 -9.30 0.74 -8.65
C GLY A 199 -8.06 1.17 -7.86
N ILE A 200 -7.95 2.43 -7.47
CA ILE A 200 -6.86 2.98 -6.65
C ILE A 200 -7.44 3.41 -5.31
N ILE A 201 -6.93 2.87 -4.23
CA ILE A 201 -7.45 3.18 -2.89
C ILE A 201 -6.70 4.36 -2.28
N SER A 202 -7.40 5.44 -2.04
CA SER A 202 -6.93 6.52 -1.18
C SER A 202 -6.74 6.01 0.25
N SER A 203 -5.54 6.15 0.78
CA SER A 203 -5.26 5.74 2.15
C SER A 203 -5.97 6.61 3.20
N ARG A 204 -6.38 7.81 2.84
CA ARG A 204 -7.01 8.82 3.69
C ARG A 204 -8.53 8.91 3.52
N LEU A 205 -9.02 8.80 2.27
CA LEU A 205 -10.39 9.10 1.91
C LEU A 205 -11.25 7.85 1.63
N GLU A 206 -10.60 6.68 1.49
CA GLU A 206 -11.25 5.42 1.12
C GLU A 206 -10.93 4.27 2.07
N ARG A 207 -10.46 4.58 3.28
CA ARG A 207 -10.26 3.59 4.33
C ARG A 207 -11.15 3.89 5.53
N ALA A 208 -11.92 2.88 5.94
CA ALA A 208 -12.65 2.89 7.20
C ALA A 208 -11.89 2.03 8.22
N LYS A 209 -11.53 2.62 9.36
CA LYS A 209 -10.95 1.85 10.46
C LYS A 209 -12.03 1.08 11.19
N ILE A 210 -11.75 -0.17 11.50
CA ILE A 210 -12.64 -1.01 12.30
C ILE A 210 -12.68 -0.49 13.73
N GLY A 211 -13.88 -0.30 14.29
CA GLY A 211 -14.10 0.27 15.63
C GLY A 211 -14.13 1.80 15.67
N GLU A 212 -13.92 2.50 14.55
CA GLU A 212 -14.06 3.95 14.46
C GLU A 212 -15.22 4.32 13.54
N PRO A 213 -15.99 5.38 13.86
CA PRO A 213 -17.07 5.87 12.98
C PRO A 213 -16.51 6.55 11.74
N PHE A 214 -17.17 6.36 10.59
CA PHE A 214 -16.84 6.97 9.31
C PHE A 214 -18.11 7.34 8.53
N ASN A 215 -18.02 8.32 7.61
CA ASN A 215 -19.14 8.75 6.78
C ASN A 215 -18.71 8.85 5.32
N PHE A 216 -19.09 7.87 4.49
CA PHE A 216 -18.77 7.82 3.06
C PHE A 216 -19.94 8.14 2.15
N THR A 217 -21.19 8.09 2.67
CA THR A 217 -22.40 8.17 1.85
C THR A 217 -23.40 9.24 2.30
N GLY A 218 -23.09 9.98 3.37
CA GLY A 218 -23.98 10.94 4.01
C GLY A 218 -24.46 10.47 5.38
N THR A 219 -24.47 9.16 5.61
CA THR A 219 -24.78 8.54 6.92
C THR A 219 -23.48 8.09 7.59
N THR A 220 -23.37 8.29 8.90
CA THR A 220 -22.23 7.81 9.68
C THR A 220 -22.43 6.37 10.08
N TYR A 221 -21.47 5.52 9.73
CA TYR A 221 -21.41 4.10 10.02
C TYR A 221 -20.24 3.75 10.91
N GLU A 222 -20.32 2.57 11.53
CA GLU A 222 -19.22 1.93 12.25
C GLU A 222 -19.16 0.46 11.85
N ILE A 223 -17.95 -0.06 11.72
CA ILE A 223 -17.67 -1.47 11.44
C ILE A 223 -17.02 -2.07 12.67
N ARG A 224 -17.50 -3.24 13.12
CA ARG A 224 -16.95 -3.98 14.25
C ARG A 224 -16.68 -5.43 13.86
N VAL A 225 -15.75 -6.05 14.58
CA VAL A 225 -15.50 -7.50 14.51
C VAL A 225 -16.10 -8.16 15.73
N LEU A 226 -16.95 -9.15 15.52
CA LEU A 226 -17.50 -10.01 16.56
C LEU A 226 -17.39 -11.47 16.10
N ASP A 227 -16.72 -12.30 16.88
CA ASP A 227 -16.50 -13.73 16.58
C ASP A 227 -15.95 -13.97 15.16
N GLY A 228 -14.98 -13.17 14.73
CA GLY A 228 -14.36 -13.25 13.40
C GLY A 228 -15.20 -12.73 12.24
N LYS A 229 -16.41 -12.23 12.51
CA LYS A 229 -17.33 -11.67 11.51
C LYS A 229 -17.32 -10.15 11.56
N LEU A 230 -17.46 -9.53 10.38
CA LEU A 230 -17.69 -8.09 10.26
C LEU A 230 -19.18 -7.77 10.41
N LEU A 231 -19.45 -6.79 11.22
CA LEU A 231 -20.78 -6.21 11.41
C LEU A 231 -20.73 -4.72 11.06
N VAL A 232 -21.69 -4.24 10.29
CA VAL A 232 -21.85 -2.83 9.92
C VAL A 232 -23.13 -2.29 10.53
N GLY A 233 -23.05 -1.13 11.15
CA GLY A 233 -24.21 -0.46 11.73
C GLY A 233 -24.09 1.06 11.66
N LYS A 234 -25.23 1.76 11.79
CA LYS A 234 -25.24 3.22 11.93
C LYS A 234 -24.61 3.60 13.26
N SER A 235 -23.74 4.59 13.22
CA SER A 235 -23.13 5.16 14.42
C SER A 235 -24.06 6.18 15.08
N GLU A 236 -24.01 6.29 16.41
CA GLU A 236 -24.67 7.37 17.15
C GLU A 236 -23.93 8.71 16.99
N LYS A 237 -22.66 8.64 16.63
CA LYS A 237 -21.83 9.84 16.38
C LYS A 237 -22.05 10.30 14.95
N GLU A 238 -22.45 11.54 14.77
CA GLU A 238 -22.53 12.18 13.47
C GLU A 238 -21.17 12.76 13.04
N LEU A 239 -20.73 12.43 11.83
CA LEU A 239 -19.55 12.97 11.19
C LEU A 239 -19.94 13.64 9.87
N PRO A 240 -19.22 14.70 9.46
CA PRO A 240 -19.38 15.23 8.12
C PRO A 240 -18.99 14.15 7.10
N GLN A 241 -19.61 14.21 5.93
CA GLN A 241 -19.29 13.29 4.86
C GLN A 241 -17.84 13.48 4.42
N THR A 242 -17.08 12.38 4.39
CA THR A 242 -15.72 12.34 3.84
C THR A 242 -15.77 12.73 2.36
N PRO A 243 -14.98 13.71 1.90
CA PRO A 243 -14.94 14.07 0.49
C PRO A 243 -14.50 12.87 -0.38
N MET A 244 -14.86 12.92 -1.66
CA MET A 244 -14.37 11.94 -2.64
C MET A 244 -12.87 12.18 -2.90
N PRO A 245 -12.10 11.11 -3.22
CA PRO A 245 -10.74 11.28 -3.72
C PRO A 245 -10.71 12.15 -4.98
N PRO A 246 -9.65 12.94 -5.17
CA PRO A 246 -9.48 13.69 -6.41
C PRO A 246 -9.24 12.75 -7.60
N ASP A 247 -9.89 13.03 -8.73
CA ASP A 247 -9.66 12.28 -9.98
C ASP A 247 -8.41 12.81 -10.70
N LEU A 248 -7.25 12.24 -10.37
CA LEU A 248 -5.94 12.63 -10.90
C LEU A 248 -5.48 11.78 -12.10
N ARG A 249 -6.42 11.16 -12.82
CA ARG A 249 -6.11 10.40 -14.04
C ARG A 249 -5.71 11.31 -15.19
N ILE A 250 -4.91 10.81 -16.13
CA ILE A 250 -4.53 11.53 -17.35
C ILE A 250 -5.77 12.01 -18.09
N GLY A 251 -5.74 13.27 -18.54
CA GLY A 251 -6.83 13.97 -19.21
C GLY A 251 -7.82 14.66 -18.28
N LYS A 252 -7.76 14.43 -16.97
CA LYS A 252 -8.53 15.18 -15.96
C LYS A 252 -7.87 16.51 -15.62
N THR A 253 -8.62 17.41 -15.01
CA THR A 253 -8.11 18.71 -14.59
C THR A 253 -7.44 18.58 -13.23
N ALA A 254 -6.22 19.07 -13.12
CA ALA A 254 -5.48 19.18 -11.87
C ALA A 254 -6.15 20.23 -10.96
N ILE A 255 -5.94 20.09 -9.64
CA ILE A 255 -6.58 20.95 -8.66
C ILE A 255 -5.79 22.26 -8.56
N GLU A 256 -6.48 23.38 -8.66
CA GLU A 256 -5.89 24.72 -8.52
C GLU A 256 -5.50 25.00 -7.06
N PHE A 257 -4.39 25.69 -6.88
CA PHE A 257 -3.96 26.18 -5.57
C PHE A 257 -3.13 27.46 -5.70
N ALA A 258 -3.04 28.21 -4.59
CA ALA A 258 -2.11 29.31 -4.44
C ALA A 258 -1.16 29.00 -3.27
N ALA A 259 0.11 29.34 -3.43
CA ALA A 259 1.14 29.08 -2.42
C ALA A 259 2.22 30.17 -2.43
N THR A 260 3.07 30.13 -1.43
CA THR A 260 4.29 30.95 -1.37
C THR A 260 5.48 30.00 -1.56
N LYS A 261 6.36 30.34 -2.50
CA LYS A 261 7.61 29.62 -2.73
C LYS A 261 8.61 29.89 -1.58
N ILE A 262 9.63 29.06 -1.47
CA ILE A 262 10.67 29.21 -0.45
C ILE A 262 11.47 30.51 -0.57
N ASP A 263 11.50 31.11 -1.75
CA ASP A 263 12.09 32.43 -2.01
C ASP A 263 11.19 33.61 -1.65
N GLY A 264 9.95 33.36 -1.20
CA GLY A 264 8.95 34.35 -0.80
C GLY A 264 8.00 34.78 -1.90
N ASP A 265 8.24 34.41 -3.16
CA ASP A 265 7.36 34.72 -4.27
C ASP A 265 6.06 33.91 -4.23
N LYS A 266 4.97 34.49 -4.72
CA LYS A 266 3.69 33.79 -4.82
C LYS A 266 3.57 33.04 -6.14
N VAL A 267 2.94 31.89 -6.08
CA VAL A 267 2.60 31.06 -7.24
C VAL A 267 1.12 30.69 -7.18
N THR A 268 0.43 30.77 -8.31
CA THR A 268 -0.95 30.27 -8.50
C THR A 268 -0.90 29.19 -9.57
N PHE A 269 -1.20 27.98 -9.18
CA PHE A 269 -1.19 26.83 -10.08
C PHE A 269 -2.59 26.60 -10.67
N PRO A 270 -2.76 26.35 -11.98
CA PRO A 270 -1.70 26.27 -13.00
C PRO A 270 -1.38 27.62 -13.68
N THR A 271 -2.10 28.70 -13.41
CA THR A 271 -2.07 29.95 -14.18
C THR A 271 -0.70 30.65 -14.23
N SER A 272 0.13 30.51 -13.18
CA SER A 272 1.52 31.00 -13.19
C SER A 272 2.42 30.28 -14.21
N PHE A 273 1.93 29.19 -14.79
CA PHE A 273 2.65 28.36 -15.77
C PHE A 273 2.00 28.39 -17.15
N ALA A 274 1.23 29.44 -17.48
CA ALA A 274 0.65 29.60 -18.80
C ALA A 274 1.72 29.50 -19.90
N GLY A 275 1.42 28.82 -20.98
CA GLY A 275 2.34 28.52 -22.08
C GLY A 275 3.28 27.33 -21.83
N LYS A 276 3.42 26.86 -20.60
CA LYS A 276 4.32 25.77 -20.22
C LYS A 276 3.56 24.45 -19.95
N ILE A 277 4.30 23.35 -19.90
CA ILE A 277 3.89 22.15 -19.14
C ILE A 277 4.67 22.13 -17.83
N VAL A 278 4.03 21.78 -16.73
CA VAL A 278 4.64 21.84 -15.40
C VAL A 278 4.53 20.49 -14.70
N MET A 279 5.65 20.03 -14.14
CA MET A 279 5.70 18.84 -13.31
C MET A 279 5.58 19.25 -11.85
N LEU A 280 4.48 18.86 -11.19
CA LEU A 280 4.36 18.93 -9.75
C LEU A 280 5.14 17.75 -9.15
N ASP A 281 6.14 18.02 -8.31
CA ASP A 281 6.97 17.02 -7.66
C ASP A 281 6.80 17.11 -6.14
N PHE A 282 6.12 16.11 -5.56
CA PHE A 282 6.00 15.98 -4.10
C PHE A 282 7.15 15.13 -3.58
N TRP A 283 8.03 15.72 -2.79
CA TRP A 283 9.28 15.13 -2.36
C TRP A 283 9.69 15.53 -0.94
N ALA A 284 10.82 15.02 -0.44
CA ALA A 284 11.44 15.48 0.79
C ALA A 284 12.93 15.14 0.84
N THR A 285 13.70 15.85 1.66
CA THR A 285 15.13 15.60 1.85
C THR A 285 15.45 14.24 2.48
N TRP A 286 14.51 13.62 3.15
CA TRP A 286 14.61 12.27 3.74
C TRP A 286 14.11 11.16 2.82
N CYS A 287 13.56 11.49 1.65
CA CYS A 287 13.01 10.52 0.70
C CYS A 287 14.09 9.97 -0.23
N GLY A 288 14.69 8.84 0.10
CA GLY A 288 15.72 8.21 -0.71
C GLY A 288 15.33 7.98 -2.18
N PRO A 289 14.16 7.40 -2.49
CA PRO A 289 13.68 7.24 -3.86
C PRO A 289 13.48 8.57 -4.62
N CYS A 290 13.05 9.65 -3.93
CA CYS A 290 12.91 10.99 -4.55
C CYS A 290 14.30 11.52 -4.96
N ILE A 291 15.28 11.38 -4.07
CA ILE A 291 16.67 11.81 -4.32
C ILE A 291 17.28 11.03 -5.49
N ALA A 292 16.94 9.76 -5.64
CA ALA A 292 17.42 8.93 -6.75
C ALA A 292 16.89 9.36 -8.12
N GLU A 293 15.75 10.07 -8.18
CA GLU A 293 15.18 10.61 -9.44
C GLU A 293 15.75 11.96 -9.85
N ILE A 294 16.42 12.69 -8.96
CA ILE A 294 16.98 14.02 -9.25
C ILE A 294 17.86 14.04 -10.51
N PRO A 295 18.76 13.07 -10.76
CA PRO A 295 19.56 13.08 -11.99
C PRO A 295 18.71 13.07 -13.27
N ASN A 296 17.66 12.25 -13.31
CA ASN A 296 16.75 12.19 -14.45
C ASN A 296 15.95 13.50 -14.63
N MET A 297 15.56 14.13 -13.51
CA MET A 297 14.85 15.42 -13.50
C MET A 297 15.76 16.54 -14.02
N LYS A 298 17.04 16.57 -13.62
CA LYS A 298 18.01 17.55 -14.12
C LYS A 298 18.21 17.42 -15.63
N VAL A 299 18.39 16.21 -16.14
CA VAL A 299 18.52 15.98 -17.58
C VAL A 299 17.30 16.49 -18.32
N ALA A 300 16.10 16.20 -17.87
CA ALA A 300 14.86 16.67 -18.48
C ALA A 300 14.71 18.20 -18.39
N TYR A 301 15.10 18.80 -17.25
CA TYR A 301 15.04 20.24 -17.05
C TYR A 301 15.99 20.98 -17.96
N ASP A 302 17.26 20.54 -18.01
CA ASP A 302 18.30 21.16 -18.86
C ASP A 302 17.95 21.10 -20.35
N GLU A 303 17.29 20.03 -20.79
CA GLU A 303 16.91 19.84 -22.20
C GLU A 303 15.65 20.63 -22.59
N TRP A 304 14.68 20.77 -21.68
CA TRP A 304 13.32 21.23 -22.03
C TRP A 304 12.84 22.52 -21.35
N HIS A 305 13.57 23.04 -20.34
CA HIS A 305 13.12 24.23 -19.61
C HIS A 305 12.92 25.43 -20.54
N GLU A 306 13.89 25.76 -21.36
CA GLU A 306 13.83 26.86 -22.34
C GLU A 306 12.76 26.64 -23.44
N LYS A 307 12.28 25.40 -23.57
CA LYS A 307 11.26 25.01 -24.54
C LYS A 307 9.85 24.90 -23.92
N GLY A 308 9.67 25.39 -22.68
CA GLY A 308 8.37 25.44 -22.03
C GLY A 308 8.08 24.30 -21.04
N PHE A 309 9.11 23.64 -20.51
CA PHE A 309 8.96 22.74 -19.38
C PHE A 309 9.30 23.44 -18.06
N GLU A 310 8.59 23.13 -17.00
CA GLU A 310 8.88 23.63 -15.65
C GLU A 310 8.68 22.52 -14.61
N ILE A 311 9.37 22.61 -13.48
CA ILE A 311 9.14 21.77 -12.31
C ILE A 311 8.75 22.66 -11.15
N LEU A 312 7.73 22.29 -10.39
CA LEU A 312 7.35 22.90 -9.13
C LEU A 312 7.46 21.84 -8.03
N GLY A 313 8.49 21.95 -7.20
CA GLY A 313 8.70 21.07 -6.06
C GLY A 313 7.81 21.46 -4.88
N ILE A 314 7.21 20.47 -4.23
CA ILE A 314 6.44 20.62 -2.99
C ILE A 314 7.10 19.75 -1.93
N SER A 315 7.81 20.39 -0.99
CA SER A 315 8.55 19.69 0.06
C SER A 315 7.61 19.21 1.17
N LEU A 316 7.78 17.94 1.57
CA LEU A 316 7.15 17.35 2.74
C LEU A 316 8.12 17.25 3.92
N ASP A 317 9.09 18.14 4.01
CA ASP A 317 9.95 18.27 5.18
C ASP A 317 9.20 18.93 6.35
N ARG A 318 9.73 18.77 7.56
CA ARG A 318 9.05 19.16 8.80
C ARG A 318 9.32 20.62 9.16
N GLU A 319 8.56 21.13 10.09
CA GLU A 319 8.79 22.45 10.72
C GLU A 319 10.22 22.57 11.24
N GLY A 320 10.84 23.73 10.98
CA GLY A 320 12.23 24.01 11.37
C GLY A 320 13.29 23.39 10.45
N GLU A 321 12.92 22.68 9.37
CA GLU A 321 13.87 22.11 8.41
C GLU A 321 14.12 22.99 7.16
N GLU A 322 13.66 24.25 7.16
CA GLU A 322 13.79 25.16 6.00
C GLU A 322 15.24 25.34 5.54
N GLU A 323 16.16 25.64 6.47
CA GLU A 323 17.60 25.78 6.17
C GLU A 323 18.19 24.50 5.59
N LYS A 324 17.76 23.34 6.09
CA LYS A 324 18.17 22.03 5.58
C LYS A 324 17.70 21.83 4.13
N VAL A 325 16.45 22.20 3.83
CA VAL A 325 15.89 22.14 2.48
C VAL A 325 16.66 23.06 1.56
N GLN A 326 16.86 24.35 1.93
CA GLN A 326 17.60 25.31 1.15
C GLN A 326 19.03 24.82 0.84
N LYS A 327 19.76 24.35 1.86
CA LYS A 327 21.10 23.79 1.69
C LYS A 327 21.11 22.56 0.78
N PHE A 328 20.08 21.72 0.84
CA PHE A 328 19.93 20.58 -0.05
C PHE A 328 19.76 21.01 -1.50
N LEU A 329 18.89 22.00 -1.76
CA LEU A 329 18.66 22.56 -3.09
C LEU A 329 19.94 23.15 -3.68
N GLU A 330 20.68 23.95 -2.91
CA GLU A 330 21.97 24.52 -3.30
C GLU A 330 23.01 23.43 -3.59
N THR A 331 23.19 22.48 -2.69
CA THR A 331 24.19 21.41 -2.82
C THR A 331 23.93 20.52 -4.03
N ARG A 332 22.66 20.33 -4.40
CA ARG A 332 22.25 19.54 -5.56
C ARG A 332 22.05 20.38 -6.82
N GLU A 333 22.20 21.70 -6.71
CA GLU A 333 22.02 22.65 -7.81
C GLU A 333 20.67 22.46 -8.49
N LEU A 334 19.57 22.49 -7.70
CA LEU A 334 18.20 22.33 -8.21
C LEU A 334 17.60 23.69 -8.57
N PRO A 335 17.48 24.02 -9.87
CA PRO A 335 17.17 25.38 -10.30
C PRO A 335 15.67 25.73 -10.27
N TRP A 336 14.81 24.72 -10.14
CA TRP A 336 13.36 24.90 -10.23
C TRP A 336 12.71 25.36 -8.92
N PRO A 337 11.58 26.09 -9.00
CA PRO A 337 10.89 26.64 -7.84
C PRO A 337 10.41 25.57 -6.85
N GLN A 338 10.42 25.94 -5.56
CA GLN A 338 10.07 25.07 -4.46
C GLN A 338 9.03 25.73 -3.56
N ILE A 339 8.08 24.93 -3.06
CA ILE A 339 7.17 25.26 -1.98
C ILE A 339 7.60 24.48 -0.73
N TYR A 340 7.71 25.20 0.39
CA TYR A 340 7.98 24.61 1.69
C TYR A 340 7.02 25.21 2.72
N GLU A 341 6.19 24.37 3.37
CA GLU A 341 5.27 24.80 4.43
C GLU A 341 5.71 24.29 5.83
N GLY A 342 6.65 23.36 5.90
CA GLY A 342 7.12 22.74 7.16
C GLY A 342 6.08 21.85 7.84
N LYS A 343 5.06 21.40 7.12
CA LYS A 343 3.94 20.61 7.70
C LYS A 343 4.02 19.10 7.42
N ALA A 344 5.12 18.63 6.88
CA ALA A 344 5.30 17.21 6.51
C ALA A 344 4.11 16.70 5.65
N TRP A 345 3.46 15.63 6.07
CA TRP A 345 2.29 15.06 5.38
C TRP A 345 1.01 15.92 5.47
N ASP A 346 1.01 16.97 6.30
CA ASP A 346 -0.10 17.92 6.47
C ASP A 346 0.04 19.19 5.63
N VAL A 347 1.00 19.24 4.71
CA VAL A 347 1.08 20.25 3.65
C VAL A 347 -0.27 20.30 2.94
N GLU A 348 -0.87 21.50 2.85
CA GLU A 348 -2.24 21.68 2.35
C GLU A 348 -2.39 21.16 0.91
N ILE A 349 -1.41 21.45 0.06
CA ILE A 349 -1.39 20.97 -1.33
C ILE A 349 -1.32 19.43 -1.36
N ALA A 350 -0.48 18.81 -0.54
CA ALA A 350 -0.37 17.35 -0.48
C ALA A 350 -1.68 16.71 0.00
N ARG A 351 -2.38 17.32 0.93
CA ARG A 351 -3.70 16.86 1.38
C ARG A 351 -4.77 17.00 0.29
N THR A 352 -4.76 18.10 -0.46
CA THR A 352 -5.69 18.37 -1.55
C THR A 352 -5.52 17.38 -2.70
N TYR A 353 -4.28 17.05 -3.03
CA TYR A 353 -3.93 16.03 -4.02
C TYR A 353 -3.95 14.59 -3.48
N ASP A 354 -4.37 14.40 -2.23
CA ASP A 354 -4.42 13.09 -1.55
C ASP A 354 -3.10 12.32 -1.60
N VAL A 355 -1.97 13.03 -1.50
CA VAL A 355 -0.64 12.45 -1.51
C VAL A 355 -0.40 11.68 -0.22
N SER A 356 -0.28 10.37 -0.31
CA SER A 356 -0.07 9.44 0.82
C SER A 356 1.27 8.70 0.76
N GLY A 357 2.05 8.93 -0.29
CA GLY A 357 3.39 8.36 -0.49
C GLY A 357 4.19 9.20 -1.47
N ILE A 358 5.51 9.28 -1.27
CA ILE A 358 6.45 9.99 -2.16
C ILE A 358 7.56 9.05 -2.64
N PRO A 359 8.10 9.28 -3.88
CA PRO A 359 7.82 10.39 -4.78
C PRO A 359 6.41 10.27 -5.42
N PHE A 360 5.70 11.40 -5.45
CA PHE A 360 4.44 11.53 -6.17
C PHE A 360 4.59 12.69 -7.17
N VAL A 361 4.33 12.42 -8.45
CA VAL A 361 4.53 13.40 -9.52
C VAL A 361 3.36 13.42 -10.49
N LEU A 362 3.01 14.62 -10.94
CA LEU A 362 2.02 14.86 -11.99
C LEU A 362 2.59 15.82 -13.02
N LEU A 363 2.37 15.55 -14.30
CA LEU A 363 2.65 16.50 -15.38
C LEU A 363 1.36 17.17 -15.80
N VAL A 364 1.32 18.48 -15.85
CA VAL A 364 0.11 19.26 -16.11
C VAL A 364 0.37 20.30 -17.21
N ASP A 365 -0.59 20.46 -18.09
CA ASP A 365 -0.59 21.56 -19.07
C ASP A 365 -1.00 22.86 -18.36
N GLY A 366 -0.14 23.86 -18.37
CA GLY A 366 -0.35 25.12 -17.66
C GLY A 366 -1.50 25.97 -18.21
N ASP A 367 -1.91 25.77 -19.48
CA ASP A 367 -2.99 26.53 -20.08
C ASP A 367 -4.37 25.91 -19.80
N SER A 368 -4.48 24.59 -19.97
CA SER A 368 -5.74 23.85 -19.81
C SER A 368 -5.94 23.27 -18.41
N GLY A 369 -4.90 23.21 -17.58
CA GLY A 369 -4.89 22.51 -16.31
C GLY A 369 -4.99 20.98 -16.42
N LYS A 370 -4.92 20.42 -17.63
CA LYS A 370 -5.09 18.96 -17.82
C LYS A 370 -3.84 18.19 -17.43
N ILE A 371 -4.05 17.07 -16.73
CA ILE A 371 -3.01 16.11 -16.37
C ILE A 371 -2.57 15.36 -17.62
N LEU A 372 -1.28 15.44 -17.94
CA LEU A 372 -0.65 14.81 -19.11
C LEU A 372 0.10 13.52 -18.76
N GLY A 373 0.51 13.36 -17.50
CA GLY A 373 1.27 12.21 -17.01
C GLY A 373 1.22 12.08 -15.49
N THR A 374 1.49 10.88 -15.01
CA THR A 374 1.50 10.53 -13.58
C THR A 374 2.84 9.88 -13.22
N SER A 375 3.06 9.59 -11.96
CA SER A 375 4.30 8.94 -11.46
C SER A 375 4.77 7.73 -12.27
N ARG A 376 3.87 7.06 -12.99
CA ARG A 376 4.21 5.89 -13.82
C ARG A 376 5.05 6.26 -15.04
N GLN A 377 4.80 7.42 -15.66
CA GLN A 377 5.50 7.90 -16.85
C GLN A 377 6.64 8.86 -16.52
N LEU A 378 6.65 9.43 -15.32
CA LEU A 378 7.47 10.57 -14.92
C LEU A 378 8.66 10.15 -14.04
N ARG A 379 9.20 8.95 -14.24
CA ARG A 379 10.35 8.41 -13.51
C ARG A 379 11.31 7.66 -14.40
N GLY A 380 12.58 7.62 -13.97
CA GLY A 380 13.66 6.91 -14.64
C GLY A 380 14.14 7.59 -15.91
N GLU A 381 14.95 6.87 -16.68
CA GLU A 381 15.65 7.38 -17.86
C GLU A 381 14.72 7.85 -19.00
N GLY A 382 13.45 7.36 -19.04
CA GLY A 382 12.46 7.77 -20.03
C GLY A 382 11.80 9.13 -19.79
N LEU A 383 12.09 9.81 -18.69
CA LEU A 383 11.43 11.07 -18.30
C LEU A 383 11.62 12.16 -19.37
N SER A 384 12.85 12.43 -19.80
CA SER A 384 13.14 13.49 -20.78
C SER A 384 12.43 13.25 -22.12
N GLU A 385 12.46 12.02 -22.62
CA GLU A 385 11.74 11.66 -23.86
C GLU A 385 10.23 11.86 -23.72
N PHE A 386 9.66 11.50 -22.57
CA PHE A 386 8.22 11.70 -22.32
C PHE A 386 7.85 13.18 -22.32
N ILE A 387 8.63 14.04 -21.65
CA ILE A 387 8.42 15.49 -21.63
C ILE A 387 8.47 16.07 -23.05
N GLY A 388 9.50 15.72 -23.83
CA GLY A 388 9.63 16.16 -25.22
C GLY A 388 8.39 15.85 -26.07
N LYS A 389 7.88 14.62 -25.97
CA LYS A 389 6.65 14.21 -26.67
C LYS A 389 5.42 15.03 -26.26
N GLN A 390 5.31 15.44 -25.00
CA GLN A 390 4.18 16.25 -24.54
C GLN A 390 4.29 17.71 -25.05
N LEU A 391 5.50 18.27 -25.10
CA LEU A 391 5.76 19.61 -25.66
C LEU A 391 5.43 19.66 -27.16
N GLU A 392 5.88 18.67 -27.94
CA GLU A 392 5.56 18.56 -29.38
C GLU A 392 4.05 18.49 -29.63
N LYS A 393 3.32 17.72 -28.81
CA LYS A 393 1.85 17.66 -28.89
C LYS A 393 1.21 19.02 -28.56
N LYS A 394 1.70 19.72 -27.55
CA LYS A 394 1.19 21.05 -27.18
C LYS A 394 1.37 22.04 -28.33
N GLU A 395 2.55 22.07 -28.94
CA GLU A 395 2.84 22.93 -30.08
C GLU A 395 1.98 22.61 -31.31
N SER A 396 1.77 21.33 -31.61
CA SER A 396 0.93 20.91 -32.74
C SER A 396 -0.53 21.31 -32.55
N ASN A 397 -1.06 21.16 -31.35
CA ASN A 397 -2.43 21.58 -31.00
C ASN A 397 -2.61 23.10 -31.11
N ALA A 398 -1.62 23.88 -30.68
CA ALA A 398 -1.65 25.34 -30.77
C ALA A 398 -1.69 25.82 -32.25
N LYS A 399 -0.93 25.18 -33.15
CA LYS A 399 -0.93 25.49 -34.58
C LYS A 399 -2.26 25.14 -35.27
N THR A 400 -2.96 24.11 -34.83
CA THR A 400 -4.26 23.71 -35.39
C THR A 400 -5.36 24.69 -34.97
N SER A 401 -5.34 25.17 -33.73
CA SER A 401 -6.36 26.12 -33.21
C SER A 401 -6.21 27.56 -33.71
N THR A 402 -5.06 27.93 -34.31
CA THR A 402 -4.86 29.24 -34.95
C THR A 402 -5.27 29.27 -36.42
N ASN A 403 -5.60 28.13 -37.03
CA ASN A 403 -5.99 27.98 -38.40
C ASN A 403 -7.51 27.73 -38.59
N GLU A 404 -8.27 27.72 -37.54
CA GLU A 404 -9.74 27.71 -37.50
C GLU A 404 -10.27 29.13 -37.11
#